data_605d2c1a7f0054b137d14cce1cda3c26
#
_entry.id   605d2c1a7f0054b137d14cce1cda3c26
#
_cell.length_a   1.000
_cell.length_b   1.000
_cell.length_c   1.000
_cell.angle_alpha   90.00
_cell.angle_beta   90.00
_cell.angle_gamma   90.00
#
_symmetry.space_group_name_H-M   'P 1'
#
loop_
_entity.id
_entity.type
_entity.pdbx_description
1 polymer ?
#
loop_
_entity_poly.entity_id
_entity_poly.type
_entity_poly.pdbx_seq_one_letter_code
_entity_poly.pdbx_strand_id
1 'polypeptide(L)'
;MMARCIELSRIAVSKGEYPFGTVIALDGQIVVEAINSTIRDGDVTRHAEVIALSEAQKVIGRKQLFRSTYTNIEPCAMCSYCIREARVGRVAYALGSPVMGGLSKWNILRDDGMSDRIPQIFGAVPEVLSGILLHEAQQVWRDWNPLAWQMIKLRGLLTEPCSHDGHVHVQPAHGRSLWHYLQMLFARTGQLRIETKAPDVNP
;
A
#
# COMPACT_ATOMS: atom_id res chain seq x y z
N MET A 1 -0.18 -16.27 -3.98
CA MET A 1 0.37 -14.91 -3.74
C MET A 1 -0.65 -14.03 -3.03
N MET A 2 -1.77 -13.63 -3.64
CA MET A 2 -2.74 -12.71 -3.00
C MET A 2 -3.29 -13.23 -1.67
N ALA A 3 -3.65 -14.51 -1.56
CA ALA A 3 -4.07 -15.10 -0.27
C ALA A 3 -3.01 -14.89 0.83
N ARG A 4 -1.73 -15.00 0.47
CA ARG A 4 -0.64 -14.74 1.42
C ARG A 4 -0.52 -13.26 1.81
N CYS A 5 -0.75 -12.32 0.88
CA CYS A 5 -0.83 -10.89 1.21
C CYS A 5 -1.95 -10.60 2.22
N ILE A 6 -3.11 -11.24 2.04
CA ILE A 6 -4.26 -11.12 2.93
C ILE A 6 -3.94 -11.71 4.31
N GLU A 7 -3.24 -12.83 4.38
CA GLU A 7 -2.77 -13.40 5.64
C GLU A 7 -1.77 -12.47 6.35
N LEU A 8 -0.82 -11.90 5.60
CA LEU A 8 0.13 -10.92 6.12
C LEU A 8 -0.58 -9.67 6.66
N SER A 9 -1.65 -9.22 6.03
CA SER A 9 -2.43 -8.09 6.53
C SER A 9 -3.13 -8.41 7.87
N ARG A 10 -3.57 -9.66 8.11
CA ARG A 10 -4.05 -10.12 9.43
C ARG A 10 -2.90 -10.16 10.46
N ILE A 11 -1.72 -10.62 10.05
CA ILE A 11 -0.53 -10.59 10.91
C ILE A 11 -0.16 -9.15 11.28
N ALA A 12 -0.25 -8.20 10.35
CA ALA A 12 -0.04 -6.78 10.64
C ALA A 12 -0.99 -6.30 11.75
N VAL A 13 -2.28 -6.59 11.63
CA VAL A 13 -3.29 -6.27 12.65
C VAL A 13 -2.95 -6.88 14.01
N SER A 14 -2.55 -8.15 14.06
CA SER A 14 -2.17 -8.81 15.32
C SER A 14 -0.95 -8.18 16.01
N LYS A 15 -0.14 -7.42 15.25
CA LYS A 15 1.01 -6.66 15.74
C LYS A 15 0.70 -5.18 16.00
N GLY A 16 -0.56 -4.78 15.97
CA GLY A 16 -0.97 -3.39 16.20
C GLY A 16 -0.78 -2.45 15.02
N GLU A 17 -0.53 -2.99 13.83
CA GLU A 17 -0.35 -2.23 12.59
C GLU A 17 -1.64 -2.15 11.76
N TYR A 18 -1.65 -1.25 10.78
CA TYR A 18 -2.72 -1.23 9.77
C TYR A 18 -2.69 -2.49 8.91
N PRO A 19 -3.85 -2.94 8.40
CA PRO A 19 -3.99 -4.21 7.67
C PRO A 19 -3.41 -4.15 6.26
N PHE A 20 -2.10 -3.96 6.14
CA PHE A 20 -1.37 -3.98 4.88
C PHE A 20 -0.32 -5.09 4.87
N GLY A 21 -0.34 -5.88 3.81
CA GLY A 21 0.62 -6.94 3.57
C GLY A 21 1.05 -6.98 2.11
N THR A 22 2.32 -7.28 1.85
CA THR A 22 2.90 -7.32 0.51
C THR A 22 3.77 -8.55 0.33
N VAL A 23 3.68 -9.14 -0.85
CA VAL A 23 4.51 -10.25 -1.31
C VAL A 23 5.22 -9.84 -2.59
N ILE A 24 6.51 -10.09 -2.68
CA ILE A 24 7.25 -10.07 -3.95
C ILE A 24 7.52 -11.49 -4.38
N ALA A 25 7.17 -11.81 -5.61
CA ALA A 25 7.28 -13.14 -6.18
C ALA A 25 8.03 -13.15 -7.51
N LEU A 26 8.73 -14.24 -7.78
CA LEU A 26 9.36 -14.57 -9.04
C LEU A 26 8.96 -15.98 -9.46
N ASP A 27 8.53 -16.13 -10.71
CA ASP A 27 8.23 -17.43 -11.32
C ASP A 27 7.35 -18.33 -10.42
N GLY A 28 6.34 -17.70 -9.80
CA GLY A 28 5.42 -18.38 -8.91
C GLY A 28 5.97 -18.68 -7.50
N GLN A 29 7.18 -18.26 -7.17
CA GLN A 29 7.77 -18.42 -5.84
C GLN A 29 7.83 -17.10 -5.08
N ILE A 30 7.52 -17.13 -3.79
CA ILE A 30 7.65 -15.98 -2.90
C ILE A 30 9.13 -15.74 -2.61
N VAL A 31 9.60 -14.53 -2.90
CA VAL A 31 10.97 -14.10 -2.60
C VAL A 31 11.02 -13.32 -1.30
N VAL A 32 10.04 -12.41 -1.08
CA VAL A 32 9.97 -11.57 0.12
C VAL A 32 8.52 -11.38 0.53
N GLU A 33 8.29 -11.33 1.82
CA GLU A 33 7.04 -10.99 2.49
C GLU A 33 7.26 -9.81 3.43
N ALA A 34 6.33 -8.87 3.45
CA ALA A 34 6.38 -7.75 4.38
C ALA A 34 4.99 -7.35 4.87
N ILE A 35 4.96 -6.78 6.07
CA ILE A 35 3.80 -6.12 6.64
C ILE A 35 4.10 -4.64 6.88
N ASN A 36 3.07 -3.83 6.99
CA ASN A 36 3.20 -2.45 7.43
C ASN A 36 3.88 -2.38 8.80
N SER A 37 4.70 -1.34 9.03
CA SER A 37 5.33 -1.10 10.32
C SER A 37 5.42 0.40 10.66
N THR A 38 4.52 1.20 10.09
CA THR A 38 4.53 2.66 10.28
C THR A 38 4.27 3.07 11.73
N ILE A 39 3.43 2.34 12.47
CA ILE A 39 3.11 2.61 13.87
C ILE A 39 4.29 2.18 14.75
N ARG A 40 4.75 0.94 14.59
CA ARG A 40 5.84 0.38 15.39
C ARG A 40 7.14 1.15 15.26
N ASP A 41 7.49 1.53 14.03
CA ASP A 41 8.77 2.16 13.72
C ASP A 41 8.69 3.71 13.79
N GLY A 42 7.48 4.28 13.96
CA GLY A 42 7.27 5.74 13.98
C GLY A 42 7.67 6.42 12.66
N ASP A 43 7.64 5.69 11.54
CA ASP A 43 8.17 6.11 10.25
C ASP A 43 7.11 5.93 9.16
N VAL A 44 6.68 7.04 8.54
CA VAL A 44 5.66 7.05 7.48
C VAL A 44 6.09 6.35 6.20
N THR A 45 7.38 6.08 6.00
CA THR A 45 7.89 5.38 4.82
C THR A 45 7.81 3.86 4.95
N ARG A 46 7.49 3.34 6.14
CA ARG A 46 7.47 1.91 6.44
C ARG A 46 6.20 1.20 5.97
N HIS A 47 5.74 1.51 4.75
CA HIS A 47 4.70 0.77 4.06
C HIS A 47 5.18 -0.63 3.67
N ALA A 48 4.28 -1.61 3.69
CA ALA A 48 4.61 -3.00 3.37
C ALA A 48 5.31 -3.14 2.00
N GLU A 49 4.87 -2.39 0.99
CA GLU A 49 5.45 -2.40 -0.35
C GLU A 49 6.89 -1.87 -0.37
N VAL A 50 7.14 -0.76 0.32
CA VAL A 50 8.49 -0.15 0.38
C VAL A 50 9.45 -1.09 1.11
N ILE A 51 9.01 -1.69 2.22
CA ILE A 51 9.79 -2.68 2.95
C ILE A 51 10.10 -3.88 2.05
N ALA A 52 9.06 -4.44 1.39
CA ALA A 52 9.22 -5.60 0.53
C ALA A 52 10.19 -5.33 -0.64
N LEU A 53 10.09 -4.16 -1.28
CA LEU A 53 11.00 -3.77 -2.36
C LEU A 53 12.45 -3.66 -1.86
N SER A 54 12.66 -2.99 -0.72
CA SER A 54 14.00 -2.85 -0.12
C SER A 54 14.63 -4.22 0.18
N GLU A 55 13.88 -5.11 0.81
CA GLU A 55 14.39 -6.45 1.14
C GLU A 55 14.60 -7.31 -0.12
N ALA A 56 13.72 -7.23 -1.11
CA ALA A 56 13.90 -7.96 -2.37
C ALA A 56 15.16 -7.52 -3.13
N GLN A 57 15.47 -6.23 -3.13
CA GLN A 57 16.70 -5.70 -3.74
C GLN A 57 17.95 -6.25 -3.05
N LYS A 58 17.93 -6.38 -1.73
CA LYS A 58 19.03 -6.98 -0.95
C LYS A 58 19.19 -8.47 -1.27
N VAL A 59 18.10 -9.24 -1.23
CA VAL A 59 18.09 -10.69 -1.50
C VAL A 59 18.55 -10.99 -2.93
N ILE A 60 18.08 -10.21 -3.90
CA ILE A 60 18.39 -10.41 -5.33
C ILE A 60 19.75 -9.80 -5.71
N GLY A 61 20.29 -8.88 -4.90
CA GLY A 61 21.57 -8.23 -5.13
C GLY A 61 21.59 -7.20 -6.26
N ARG A 62 20.41 -6.66 -6.65
CA ARG A 62 20.29 -5.63 -7.70
C ARG A 62 19.09 -4.71 -7.48
N LYS A 63 19.16 -3.49 -8.02
CA LYS A 63 18.10 -2.48 -7.90
C LYS A 63 16.85 -2.81 -8.73
N GLN A 64 17.02 -3.31 -9.94
CA GLN A 64 15.92 -3.65 -10.84
C GLN A 64 15.43 -5.07 -10.53
N LEU A 65 14.15 -5.18 -10.24
CA LEU A 65 13.58 -6.45 -9.78
C LEU A 65 13.00 -7.29 -10.93
N PHE A 66 12.29 -6.65 -11.91
CA PHE A 66 11.56 -7.32 -12.99
C PHE A 66 10.64 -8.45 -12.49
N ARG A 67 10.05 -8.27 -11.29
CA ARG A 67 9.27 -9.26 -10.55
C ARG A 67 7.81 -8.88 -10.47
N SER A 68 7.01 -9.73 -9.86
CA SER A 68 5.63 -9.42 -9.53
C SER A 68 5.50 -8.99 -8.08
N THR A 69 4.80 -7.87 -7.84
CA THR A 69 4.42 -7.41 -6.51
C THR A 69 2.93 -7.65 -6.30
N TYR A 70 2.58 -8.25 -5.17
CA TYR A 70 1.20 -8.47 -4.74
C TYR A 70 0.99 -7.72 -3.43
N THR A 71 -0.11 -6.98 -3.34
CA THR A 71 -0.50 -6.24 -2.13
C THR A 71 -2.02 -6.29 -1.96
N ASN A 72 -2.51 -6.26 -0.73
CA ASN A 72 -3.95 -6.35 -0.50
C ASN A 72 -4.71 -5.06 -0.85
N ILE A 73 -4.01 -3.92 -0.95
CA ILE A 73 -4.58 -2.62 -1.35
C ILE A 73 -3.77 -2.06 -2.53
N GLU A 74 -4.40 -1.27 -3.38
CA GLU A 74 -3.72 -0.51 -4.43
C GLU A 74 -2.55 0.32 -3.84
N PRO A 75 -1.33 0.18 -4.38
CA PRO A 75 -0.18 0.94 -3.90
C PRO A 75 -0.44 2.45 -3.95
N CYS A 76 -0.13 3.16 -2.87
CA CYS A 76 -0.20 4.62 -2.83
C CYS A 76 0.84 5.27 -3.75
N ALA A 77 0.80 6.60 -3.92
CA ALA A 77 1.73 7.33 -4.80
C ALA A 77 3.20 7.05 -4.47
N MET A 78 3.58 7.06 -3.19
CA MET A 78 4.95 6.77 -2.74
C MET A 78 5.37 5.35 -3.14
N CYS A 79 4.56 4.34 -2.82
CA CYS A 79 4.84 2.94 -3.15
C CYS A 79 4.90 2.72 -4.66
N SER A 80 3.99 3.35 -5.42
CA SER A 80 3.94 3.24 -6.88
C SER A 80 5.17 3.84 -7.54
N TYR A 81 5.68 4.94 -7.04
CA TYR A 81 6.93 5.51 -7.53
C TYR A 81 8.12 4.55 -7.28
N CYS A 82 8.23 3.99 -6.07
CA CYS A 82 9.25 2.99 -5.76
C CYS A 82 9.14 1.73 -6.64
N ILE A 83 7.91 1.27 -6.89
CA ILE A 83 7.61 0.14 -7.78
C ILE A 83 8.13 0.42 -9.21
N ARG A 84 7.87 1.63 -9.74
CA ARG A 84 8.32 2.04 -11.07
C ARG A 84 9.85 2.14 -11.15
N GLU A 85 10.50 2.72 -10.14
CA GLU A 85 11.96 2.84 -10.09
C GLU A 85 12.64 1.48 -9.91
N ALA A 86 12.05 0.58 -9.12
CA ALA A 86 12.51 -0.79 -8.98
C ALA A 86 12.25 -1.66 -10.23
N ARG A 87 11.58 -1.11 -11.26
CA ARG A 87 11.23 -1.78 -12.51
C ARG A 87 10.49 -3.11 -12.28
N VAL A 88 9.50 -3.06 -11.41
CA VAL A 88 8.58 -4.18 -11.20
C VAL A 88 7.76 -4.42 -12.47
N GLY A 89 7.70 -5.65 -12.96
CA GLY A 89 7.03 -5.99 -14.21
C GLY A 89 5.52 -6.22 -14.08
N ARG A 90 5.04 -6.57 -12.88
CA ARG A 90 3.60 -6.79 -12.60
C ARG A 90 3.24 -6.35 -11.19
N VAL A 91 2.12 -5.68 -11.06
CA VAL A 91 1.50 -5.30 -9.78
C VAL A 91 0.11 -5.93 -9.70
N ALA A 92 -0.18 -6.62 -8.61
CA ALA A 92 -1.49 -7.21 -8.37
C ALA A 92 -2.03 -6.74 -7.03
N TYR A 93 -3.31 -6.31 -6.97
CA TYR A 93 -3.93 -5.89 -5.73
C TYR A 93 -5.41 -6.31 -5.65
N ALA A 94 -5.96 -6.30 -4.42
CA ALA A 94 -7.35 -6.67 -4.17
C ALA A 94 -8.28 -5.44 -4.18
N LEU A 95 -8.02 -4.44 -3.33
CA LEU A 95 -8.86 -3.26 -3.16
C LEU A 95 -8.26 -2.04 -3.85
N GLY A 96 -9.07 -1.27 -4.54
CA GLY A 96 -8.69 0.02 -5.12
C GLY A 96 -8.65 1.13 -4.07
N SER A 97 -7.84 2.17 -4.32
CA SER A 97 -7.70 3.34 -3.45
C SER A 97 -7.85 4.64 -4.25
N PRO A 98 -9.08 5.04 -4.64
CA PRO A 98 -9.30 6.14 -5.57
C PRO A 98 -8.85 7.51 -5.05
N VAL A 99 -8.59 7.64 -3.76
CA VAL A 99 -8.13 8.90 -3.14
C VAL A 99 -6.61 8.98 -3.04
N MET A 100 -5.91 7.83 -2.87
CA MET A 100 -4.47 7.79 -2.62
C MET A 100 -3.70 6.89 -3.59
N GLY A 101 -4.41 6.10 -4.39
CA GLY A 101 -3.83 5.09 -5.27
C GLY A 101 -2.92 5.67 -6.35
N GLY A 102 -1.79 5.04 -6.52
CA GLY A 102 -0.81 5.43 -7.54
C GLY A 102 -1.26 5.12 -8.96
N LEU A 103 -2.28 4.29 -9.15
CA LEU A 103 -2.94 4.07 -10.42
C LEU A 103 -4.18 4.95 -10.56
N SER A 104 -5.15 4.74 -9.66
CA SER A 104 -6.49 5.33 -9.78
C SER A 104 -6.52 6.85 -9.58
N LYS A 105 -5.63 7.40 -8.75
CA LYS A 105 -5.56 8.85 -8.48
C LYS A 105 -4.46 9.56 -9.25
N TRP A 106 -3.27 8.98 -9.28
CA TRP A 106 -2.07 9.66 -9.74
C TRP A 106 -1.52 9.11 -11.07
N ASN A 107 -2.08 8.03 -11.58
CA ASN A 107 -1.68 7.34 -12.82
C ASN A 107 -0.19 6.93 -12.89
N ILE A 108 0.54 6.90 -11.78
CA ILE A 108 1.98 6.62 -11.74
C ILE A 108 2.30 5.23 -12.31
N LEU A 109 1.45 4.24 -12.01
CA LEU A 109 1.68 2.85 -12.49
C LEU A 109 1.44 2.66 -13.99
N ARG A 110 0.81 3.64 -14.68
CA ARG A 110 0.55 3.59 -16.13
C ARG A 110 1.09 4.81 -16.87
N ASP A 111 1.91 5.64 -16.23
CA ASP A 111 2.49 6.82 -16.85
C ASP A 111 3.66 6.42 -17.75
N ASP A 112 3.40 6.27 -19.05
CA ASP A 112 4.41 6.02 -20.09
C ASP A 112 5.36 7.21 -20.21
N GLY A 113 4.88 8.43 -19.98
CA GLY A 113 5.69 9.63 -20.08
C GLY A 113 6.86 9.66 -19.09
N MET A 114 6.75 8.98 -17.95
CA MET A 114 7.88 8.79 -17.03
C MET A 114 8.95 7.89 -17.67
N SER A 115 8.53 6.81 -18.31
CA SER A 115 9.44 5.88 -18.98
C SER A 115 10.14 6.51 -20.18
N ASP A 116 9.41 7.27 -20.98
CA ASP A 116 9.92 7.90 -22.20
C ASP A 116 10.91 9.02 -21.91
N ARG A 117 10.65 9.81 -20.86
CA ARG A 117 11.48 10.96 -20.50
C ARG A 117 12.73 10.58 -19.73
N ILE A 118 12.66 9.56 -18.89
CA ILE A 118 13.78 9.15 -18.01
C ILE A 118 13.92 7.60 -18.03
N PRO A 119 14.22 6.98 -19.18
CA PRO A 119 14.33 5.52 -19.29
C PRO A 119 15.47 4.92 -18.47
N GLN A 120 16.43 5.76 -18.04
CA GLN A 120 17.53 5.33 -17.18
C GLN A 120 17.04 4.97 -15.78
N ILE A 121 15.96 5.63 -15.28
CA ILE A 121 15.37 5.40 -13.98
C ILE A 121 14.18 4.45 -14.10
N PHE A 122 13.20 4.81 -14.91
CA PHE A 122 11.94 4.06 -15.05
C PHE A 122 11.99 3.11 -16.23
N GLY A 123 11.66 1.84 -15.99
CA GLY A 123 11.42 0.88 -17.06
C GLY A 123 10.02 1.01 -17.67
N ALA A 124 9.62 0.03 -18.49
CA ALA A 124 8.25 -0.05 -18.98
C ALA A 124 7.22 -0.04 -17.85
N VAL A 125 6.02 0.42 -18.11
CA VAL A 125 4.91 0.34 -17.14
C VAL A 125 4.63 -1.12 -16.77
N PRO A 126 4.34 -1.41 -15.49
CA PRO A 126 3.99 -2.76 -15.07
C PRO A 126 2.62 -3.18 -15.60
N GLU A 127 2.44 -4.46 -15.82
CA GLU A 127 1.10 -5.04 -15.90
C GLU A 127 0.38 -4.88 -14.57
N VAL A 128 -0.87 -4.40 -14.57
CA VAL A 128 -1.65 -4.19 -13.35
C VAL A 128 -2.88 -5.10 -13.35
N LEU A 129 -2.98 -5.94 -12.33
CA LEU A 129 -4.11 -6.81 -12.05
C LEU A 129 -4.81 -6.36 -10.77
N SER A 130 -6.11 -6.17 -10.82
CA SER A 130 -6.89 -5.66 -9.69
C SER A 130 -8.06 -6.58 -9.33
N GLY A 131 -8.60 -6.44 -8.12
CA GLY A 131 -9.79 -7.18 -7.68
C GLY A 131 -9.55 -8.63 -7.26
N ILE A 132 -8.29 -9.06 -7.13
CA ILE A 132 -7.96 -10.44 -6.81
C ILE A 132 -8.27 -10.71 -5.32
N LEU A 133 -9.16 -11.69 -5.04
CA LEU A 133 -9.63 -12.02 -3.69
C LEU A 133 -10.19 -10.80 -2.94
N LEU A 134 -10.99 -10.02 -3.65
CA LEU A 134 -11.59 -8.78 -3.17
C LEU A 134 -12.33 -8.96 -1.84
N HIS A 135 -13.20 -9.97 -1.76
CA HIS A 135 -14.06 -10.20 -0.60
C HIS A 135 -13.26 -10.58 0.64
N GLU A 136 -12.24 -11.40 0.47
CA GLU A 136 -11.32 -11.81 1.53
C GLU A 136 -10.49 -10.63 2.06
N ALA A 137 -10.05 -9.74 1.17
CA ALA A 137 -9.36 -8.52 1.56
C ALA A 137 -10.29 -7.56 2.32
N GLN A 138 -11.54 -7.38 1.86
CA GLN A 138 -12.55 -6.59 2.58
C GLN A 138 -12.83 -7.16 3.98
N GLN A 139 -12.84 -8.49 4.12
CA GLN A 139 -13.10 -9.12 5.41
C GLN A 139 -12.06 -8.76 6.46
N VAL A 140 -10.77 -8.67 6.10
CA VAL A 140 -9.72 -8.24 7.03
C VAL A 140 -9.99 -6.85 7.61
N TRP A 141 -10.46 -5.91 6.78
CA TRP A 141 -10.79 -4.55 7.22
C TRP A 141 -12.02 -4.52 8.13
N ARG A 142 -13.04 -5.36 7.85
CA ARG A 142 -14.22 -5.51 8.70
C ARG A 142 -13.84 -6.08 10.07
N ASP A 143 -13.00 -7.11 10.07
CA ASP A 143 -12.58 -7.80 11.31
C ASP A 143 -11.66 -6.92 12.15
N TRP A 144 -10.79 -6.14 11.49
CA TRP A 144 -9.90 -5.20 12.16
C TRP A 144 -10.66 -4.11 12.92
N ASN A 145 -11.56 -3.41 12.27
CA ASN A 145 -12.39 -2.37 12.89
C ASN A 145 -13.65 -2.11 12.05
N PRO A 146 -14.82 -2.64 12.45
CA PRO A 146 -16.06 -2.49 11.67
C PRO A 146 -16.50 -1.04 11.47
N LEU A 147 -16.31 -0.17 12.47
CA LEU A 147 -16.68 1.25 12.36
C LEU A 147 -15.74 1.98 11.40
N ALA A 148 -14.43 1.76 11.54
CA ALA A 148 -13.45 2.32 10.61
C ALA A 148 -13.74 1.86 9.17
N TRP A 149 -14.05 0.58 8.97
CA TRP A 149 -14.42 0.05 7.65
C TRP A 149 -15.63 0.77 7.05
N GLN A 150 -16.68 1.00 7.84
CA GLN A 150 -17.84 1.75 7.36
C GLN A 150 -17.50 3.18 6.96
N MET A 151 -16.67 3.87 7.76
CA MET A 151 -16.21 5.22 7.44
C MET A 151 -15.30 5.27 6.19
N ILE A 152 -14.44 4.27 6.02
CA ILE A 152 -13.59 4.09 4.82
C ILE A 152 -14.45 3.96 3.57
N LYS A 153 -15.50 3.10 3.61
CA LYS A 153 -16.44 2.93 2.50
C LYS A 153 -17.24 4.20 2.21
N LEU A 154 -17.81 4.81 3.25
CA LEU A 154 -18.62 6.01 3.11
C LEU A 154 -17.85 7.16 2.45
N ARG A 155 -16.55 7.25 2.70
CA ARG A 155 -15.67 8.26 2.12
C ARG A 155 -15.03 7.84 0.80
N GLY A 156 -15.31 6.66 0.30
CA GLY A 156 -14.72 6.14 -0.92
C GLY A 156 -13.20 5.99 -0.87
N LEU A 157 -12.63 5.73 0.32
CA LEU A 157 -11.17 5.64 0.48
C LEU A 157 -10.62 4.32 -0.06
N LEU A 158 -11.41 3.24 0.11
CA LEU A 158 -11.16 1.93 -0.48
C LEU A 158 -12.42 1.47 -1.20
N THR A 159 -12.27 0.99 -2.42
CA THR A 159 -13.36 0.59 -3.30
C THR A 159 -13.06 -0.73 -3.99
N GLU A 160 -14.08 -1.29 -4.61
CA GLU A 160 -13.85 -2.29 -5.65
C GLU A 160 -13.11 -1.61 -6.80
N PRO A 161 -12.05 -2.24 -7.34
CA PRO A 161 -11.35 -1.69 -8.48
C PRO A 161 -12.31 -1.59 -9.67
N CYS A 162 -12.33 -0.46 -10.35
CA CYS A 162 -13.09 -0.32 -11.57
C CYS A 162 -12.55 -1.28 -12.64
N SER A 163 -13.44 -2.02 -13.29
CA SER A 163 -13.13 -2.69 -14.56
C SER A 163 -12.64 -1.64 -15.55
N HIS A 164 -11.65 -1.96 -16.33
CA HIS A 164 -10.67 -1.15 -17.05
C HIS A 164 -11.13 0.02 -17.95
N ASP A 165 -12.39 0.48 -17.97
CA ASP A 165 -12.91 1.44 -18.97
C ASP A 165 -13.62 2.69 -18.42
N GLY A 166 -13.45 3.06 -17.15
CA GLY A 166 -14.16 4.20 -16.58
C GLY A 166 -13.32 5.09 -15.68
N HIS A 167 -13.01 6.31 -16.14
CA HIS A 167 -12.56 7.38 -15.27
C HIS A 167 -13.69 7.75 -14.27
N VAL A 168 -13.61 7.22 -13.06
CA VAL A 168 -14.45 7.73 -11.97
C VAL A 168 -13.83 9.01 -11.45
N HIS A 169 -14.36 10.16 -11.89
CA HIS A 169 -14.12 11.44 -11.23
C HIS A 169 -14.82 11.42 -9.86
N VAL A 170 -14.12 10.98 -8.84
CA VAL A 170 -14.53 11.22 -7.47
C VAL A 170 -14.10 12.65 -7.13
N GLN A 171 -15.07 13.56 -7.02
CA GLN A 171 -14.79 14.89 -6.48
C GLN A 171 -14.22 14.74 -5.07
N PRO A 172 -13.09 15.39 -4.73
CA PRO A 172 -12.56 15.32 -3.39
C PRO A 172 -13.55 16.01 -2.44
N ALA A 173 -14.13 15.25 -1.54
CA ALA A 173 -14.72 15.84 -0.35
C ALA A 173 -13.61 16.62 0.36
N HIS A 174 -13.76 17.94 0.50
CA HIS A 174 -12.86 18.77 1.30
C HIS A 174 -12.86 18.25 2.74
N GLY A 175 -11.83 17.49 3.11
CA GLY A 175 -11.76 16.87 4.43
C GLY A 175 -10.35 16.31 4.72
N ARG A 176 -9.98 16.43 5.97
CA ARG A 176 -8.69 16.03 6.58
C ARG A 176 -8.19 14.66 6.11
N SER A 177 -6.86 14.50 6.00
CA SER A 177 -6.16 13.27 5.59
C SER A 177 -6.70 12.01 6.29
N LEU A 178 -6.76 10.86 5.58
CA LEU A 178 -7.08 9.54 6.14
C LEU A 178 -6.27 9.24 7.41
N TRP A 179 -5.01 9.64 7.44
CA TRP A 179 -4.09 9.56 8.57
C TRP A 179 -4.64 10.23 9.83
N HIS A 180 -5.16 11.43 9.70
CA HIS A 180 -5.74 12.17 10.82
C HIS A 180 -6.98 11.48 11.40
N TYR A 181 -7.79 10.84 10.57
CA TYR A 181 -8.97 10.11 11.03
C TYR A 181 -8.64 8.75 11.64
N LEU A 182 -7.67 8.05 11.09
CA LEU A 182 -7.19 6.82 11.68
C LEU A 182 -6.55 7.09 13.06
N GLN A 183 -5.76 8.14 13.19
CA GLN A 183 -5.21 8.57 14.48
C GLN A 183 -6.31 8.94 15.52
N MET A 184 -7.38 9.62 15.09
CA MET A 184 -8.50 9.94 15.99
C MET A 184 -9.28 8.70 16.44
N LEU A 185 -9.41 7.69 15.59
CA LEU A 185 -10.05 6.42 15.94
C LEU A 185 -9.21 5.64 16.97
N PHE A 186 -7.89 5.66 16.86
CA PHE A 186 -6.98 5.03 17.83
C PHE A 186 -6.87 5.79 19.15
N ALA A 187 -6.90 7.12 19.14
CA ALA A 187 -6.88 7.92 20.36
C ALA A 187 -8.09 7.66 21.26
N ARG A 188 -9.24 7.27 20.68
CA ARG A 188 -10.47 6.94 21.44
C ARG A 188 -10.48 5.53 22.03
N THR A 189 -9.63 4.61 21.57
CA THR A 189 -9.58 3.23 22.09
C THR A 189 -8.58 3.02 23.22
N GLY A 190 -7.95 4.07 23.74
CA GLY A 190 -7.17 4.03 24.99
C GLY A 190 -5.82 3.29 24.91
N GLN A 191 -5.30 2.96 23.73
CA GLN A 191 -4.06 2.19 23.56
C GLN A 191 -2.83 2.99 23.11
N LEU A 192 -2.85 4.33 23.20
CA LEU A 192 -1.64 5.14 22.93
C LEU A 192 -1.33 6.07 24.10
N ARG A 193 -0.53 5.58 25.05
CA ARG A 193 0.32 6.44 25.86
C ARG A 193 1.57 6.77 25.04
N ILE A 194 1.57 7.92 24.40
CA ILE A 194 2.79 8.47 23.79
C ILE A 194 3.55 9.18 24.92
N GLU A 195 4.56 8.54 25.48
CA GLU A 195 5.59 9.25 26.22
C GLU A 195 6.49 9.96 25.20
N THR A 196 6.23 11.24 24.98
CA THR A 196 7.11 12.11 24.21
C THR A 196 8.35 12.41 25.05
N LYS A 197 9.42 11.63 24.88
CA LYS A 197 10.74 12.05 25.30
C LYS A 197 11.28 12.96 24.18
N ALA A 198 11.20 14.27 24.40
CA ALA A 198 11.89 15.24 23.56
C ALA A 198 13.40 15.00 23.67
N PRO A 199 14.15 15.02 22.57
CA PRO A 199 15.60 15.04 22.67
C PRO A 199 16.03 16.40 23.22
N ASP A 200 16.82 16.40 24.30
CA ASP A 200 17.54 17.57 24.78
C ASP A 200 18.49 18.05 23.68
N VAL A 201 18.13 19.16 23.06
CA VAL A 201 19.06 19.93 22.23
C VAL A 201 19.61 21.02 23.12
N ASN A 202 20.79 20.78 23.67
CA ASN A 202 21.55 21.81 24.37
C ASN A 202 22.42 22.59 23.33
N PRO A 203 22.61 23.91 23.50
CA PRO A 203 23.15 24.86 22.52
C PRO A 203 24.61 24.65 22.17
#